data_def23a4030a568c1cf628ffcf6833abb
#
_entry.id   def23a4030a568c1cf628ffcf6833abb
#
_cell.length_a   1.000
_cell.length_b   1.000
_cell.length_c   1.000
_cell.angle_alpha   90.00
_cell.angle_beta   90.00
_cell.angle_gamma   90.00
#
_symmetry.space_group_name_H-M   'P 1'
#
loop_
_entity.id
_entity.type
_entity.pdbx_description
1 polymer ?
#
loop_
_entity_poly.entity_id
_entity_poly.type
_entity_poly.pdbx_seq_one_letter_code
_entity_poly.pdbx_strand_id
1 'polypeptide(L)'
;LFRSGKEVVQLYVADKESTVIRPVKELRDFVKIELAPGETKTVTFTLGKRAFAYYDVQIHDWQVETGEFEILIGASSRDIALRDTVTVESTVKIPFHYTTDTTMGDIMSRPEAWKLVQSVLSKGMFGQGSEVNEGGDAAKEAISDEMNAAMLQYMPLRGPVSFGGGVSMADVQK
;
A
#
# COMPACT_ATOMS: atom_id res chain seq x y z
N LEU A 1 -47.76 -0.14 2.21
CA LEU A 1 -47.02 0.96 2.85
C LEU A 1 -47.76 2.26 2.59
N PHE A 2 -48.38 2.87 3.62
CA PHE A 2 -49.25 4.04 3.49
C PHE A 2 -48.65 5.29 4.17
N ARG A 3 -47.31 5.31 4.39
CA ARG A 3 -46.63 6.42 5.05
C ARG A 3 -45.53 6.98 4.17
N SER A 4 -45.43 8.30 4.10
CA SER A 4 -44.22 8.97 3.59
C SER A 4 -43.09 8.74 4.57
N GLY A 5 -41.86 8.67 4.04
CA GLY A 5 -40.64 8.50 4.81
C GLY A 5 -39.50 9.34 4.26
N LYS A 6 -38.48 9.51 5.09
CA LYS A 6 -37.22 10.12 4.67
C LYS A 6 -36.14 9.08 4.75
N GLU A 7 -35.29 9.05 3.74
CA GLU A 7 -34.13 8.14 3.66
C GLU A 7 -32.86 8.94 3.37
N VAL A 8 -31.73 8.47 3.87
CA VAL A 8 -30.42 9.02 3.57
C VAL A 8 -29.64 8.01 2.75
N VAL A 9 -29.51 8.29 1.48
CA VAL A 9 -28.67 7.48 0.58
C VAL A 9 -27.23 7.92 0.76
N GLN A 10 -26.35 6.99 1.15
CA GLN A 10 -24.94 7.23 1.43
C GLN A 10 -24.09 6.53 0.37
N LEU A 11 -23.09 7.24 -0.14
CA LEU A 11 -22.10 6.72 -1.08
C LEU A 11 -20.75 6.60 -0.40
N TYR A 12 -20.17 5.40 -0.46
CA TYR A 12 -18.84 5.10 0.04
C TYR A 12 -17.92 4.69 -1.11
N VAL A 13 -16.65 4.98 -0.94
CA VAL A 13 -15.57 4.50 -1.80
C VAL A 13 -14.60 3.68 -0.96
N ALA A 14 -14.24 2.51 -1.44
CA ALA A 14 -13.24 1.64 -0.83
C ALA A 14 -12.13 1.35 -1.84
N ASP A 15 -10.88 1.53 -1.45
CA ASP A 15 -9.73 1.13 -2.21
C ASP A 15 -9.47 -0.36 -1.94
N LYS A 16 -9.39 -1.19 -3.00
CA LYS A 16 -9.21 -2.64 -2.85
C LYS A 16 -7.79 -3.02 -2.47
N GLU A 17 -6.81 -2.28 -2.99
CA GLU A 17 -5.38 -2.58 -2.82
C GLU A 17 -4.59 -1.27 -2.64
N SER A 18 -4.64 -0.71 -1.43
CA SER A 18 -3.92 0.52 -1.12
C SER A 18 -2.50 0.24 -0.64
N THR A 19 -1.54 1.02 -1.12
CA THR A 19 -0.14 0.97 -0.64
C THR A 19 0.04 1.68 0.70
N VAL A 20 -0.96 2.46 1.13
CA VAL A 20 -0.97 3.16 2.42
C VAL A 20 -2.13 2.66 3.29
N ILE A 21 -1.99 2.81 4.61
CA ILE A 21 -3.06 2.45 5.54
C ILE A 21 -4.23 3.42 5.36
N ARG A 22 -5.37 2.90 4.90
CA ARG A 22 -6.62 3.65 4.70
C ARG A 22 -7.77 2.97 5.43
N PRO A 23 -8.86 3.72 5.72
CA PRO A 23 -10.12 3.11 6.16
C PRO A 23 -10.63 2.12 5.10
N VAL A 24 -11.24 1.03 5.56
CA VAL A 24 -11.82 0.00 4.67
C VAL A 24 -12.79 0.59 3.64
N LYS A 25 -13.51 1.65 4.02
CA LYS A 25 -14.35 2.47 3.15
C LYS A 25 -14.55 3.85 3.75
N GLU A 26 -14.75 4.84 2.91
CA GLU A 26 -14.88 6.24 3.30
C GLU A 26 -16.18 6.80 2.73
N LEU A 27 -16.97 7.49 3.55
CA LEU A 27 -18.15 8.21 3.08
C LEU A 27 -17.70 9.39 2.20
N ARG A 28 -18.14 9.39 0.94
CA ARG A 28 -17.76 10.42 -0.02
C ARG A 28 -18.88 11.37 -0.38
N ASP A 29 -20.12 10.89 -0.32
CA ASP A 29 -21.29 11.72 -0.56
C ASP A 29 -22.52 11.14 0.12
N PHE A 30 -23.54 11.97 0.32
CA PHE A 30 -24.84 11.52 0.80
C PHE A 30 -25.93 12.49 0.36
N VAL A 31 -27.14 11.98 0.23
CA VAL A 31 -28.33 12.79 -0.04
C VAL A 31 -29.50 12.30 0.80
N LYS A 32 -30.23 13.23 1.38
CA LYS A 32 -31.48 12.95 2.09
C LYS A 32 -32.65 13.17 1.15
N ILE A 33 -33.45 12.15 0.96
CA ILE A 33 -34.64 12.18 0.11
C ILE A 33 -35.90 11.94 0.94
N GLU A 34 -37.03 12.51 0.51
CA GLU A 34 -38.36 12.21 1.03
C GLU A 34 -39.15 11.48 -0.04
N LEU A 35 -39.79 10.40 0.32
CA LEU A 35 -40.60 9.54 -0.53
C LEU A 35 -42.04 9.48 -0.05
N ALA A 36 -42.98 9.73 -0.94
CA ALA A 36 -44.37 9.43 -0.74
C ALA A 36 -44.66 7.92 -0.84
N PRO A 37 -45.79 7.43 -0.34
CA PRO A 37 -46.16 6.02 -0.49
C PRO A 37 -46.15 5.57 -1.97
N GLY A 38 -45.36 4.55 -2.31
CA GLY A 38 -45.19 4.02 -3.68
C GLY A 38 -44.32 4.87 -4.61
N GLU A 39 -43.77 5.97 -4.15
CA GLU A 39 -42.89 6.82 -4.94
C GLU A 39 -41.48 6.17 -5.13
N THR A 40 -40.93 6.30 -6.33
CA THR A 40 -39.55 5.93 -6.66
C THR A 40 -38.80 7.19 -7.08
N LYS A 41 -37.58 7.39 -6.55
CA LYS A 41 -36.69 8.50 -6.94
C LYS A 41 -35.33 7.97 -7.37
N THR A 42 -34.81 8.54 -8.44
CA THR A 42 -33.43 8.31 -8.86
C THR A 42 -32.53 9.34 -8.18
N VAL A 43 -31.44 8.84 -7.59
CA VAL A 43 -30.38 9.66 -6.99
C VAL A 43 -29.14 9.55 -7.85
N THR A 44 -28.53 10.69 -8.16
CA THR A 44 -27.28 10.75 -8.93
C THR A 44 -26.19 11.38 -8.09
N PHE A 45 -25.03 10.71 -8.01
CA PHE A 45 -23.82 11.23 -7.39
C PHE A 45 -22.77 11.51 -8.46
N THR A 46 -21.98 12.55 -8.29
CA THR A 46 -20.86 12.87 -9.18
C THR A 46 -19.58 12.83 -8.37
N LEU A 47 -18.71 11.85 -8.68
CA LEU A 47 -17.45 11.66 -8.01
C LEU A 47 -16.31 12.32 -8.82
N GLY A 48 -15.65 13.29 -8.22
CA GLY A 48 -14.41 13.85 -8.74
C GLY A 48 -13.17 13.09 -8.25
N LYS A 49 -11.99 13.47 -8.74
CA LYS A 49 -10.68 12.91 -8.33
C LYS A 49 -10.55 12.75 -6.80
N ARG A 50 -11.02 13.74 -6.04
CA ARG A 50 -10.93 13.77 -4.59
C ARG A 50 -11.64 12.60 -3.89
N ALA A 51 -12.66 12.01 -4.50
CA ALA A 51 -13.38 10.89 -3.93
C ALA A 51 -12.53 9.61 -3.82
N PHE A 52 -11.50 9.49 -4.64
CA PHE A 52 -10.59 8.34 -4.69
C PHE A 52 -9.24 8.62 -4.01
N ALA A 53 -8.95 9.89 -3.72
CA ALA A 53 -7.65 10.34 -3.26
C ALA A 53 -7.45 10.19 -1.75
N TYR A 54 -6.19 9.99 -1.36
CA TYR A 54 -5.67 10.24 -0.03
C TYR A 54 -4.68 11.42 -0.07
N TYR A 55 -4.38 12.00 1.09
CA TYR A 55 -3.39 13.06 1.19
C TYR A 55 -2.00 12.44 1.37
N ASP A 56 -1.10 12.69 0.43
CA ASP A 56 0.28 12.22 0.49
C ASP A 56 1.18 13.32 1.05
N VAL A 57 1.80 13.03 2.20
CA VAL A 57 2.68 13.97 2.91
C VAL A 57 4.01 14.18 2.19
N GLN A 58 4.43 13.28 1.29
CA GLN A 58 5.68 13.42 0.56
C GLN A 58 5.59 14.48 -0.53
N ILE A 59 4.46 14.51 -1.23
CA ILE A 59 4.20 15.49 -2.30
C ILE A 59 3.37 16.68 -1.83
N HIS A 60 2.91 16.68 -0.58
CA HIS A 60 2.01 17.69 0.00
C HIS A 60 0.75 17.93 -0.82
N ASP A 61 0.20 16.88 -1.43
CA ASP A 61 -0.98 16.96 -2.29
C ASP A 61 -1.85 15.69 -2.20
N TRP A 62 -3.03 15.76 -2.84
CA TRP A 62 -3.98 14.65 -2.95
C TRP A 62 -3.61 13.71 -4.09
N GLN A 63 -3.29 12.47 -3.71
CA GLN A 63 -2.87 11.41 -4.59
C GLN A 63 -3.98 10.36 -4.77
N VAL A 64 -4.16 9.91 -6.01
CA VAL A 64 -4.96 8.73 -6.36
C VAL A 64 -4.00 7.64 -6.80
N GLU A 65 -4.14 6.46 -6.25
CA GLU A 65 -3.42 5.27 -6.73
C GLU A 65 -4.10 4.67 -7.96
N THR A 66 -3.33 4.05 -8.82
CA THR A 66 -3.89 3.23 -9.89
C THR A 66 -4.36 1.92 -9.29
N GLY A 67 -5.62 1.57 -9.51
CA GLY A 67 -6.18 0.36 -8.95
C GLY A 67 -7.69 0.27 -9.11
N GLU A 68 -8.25 -0.76 -8.49
CA GLU A 68 -9.69 -0.97 -8.43
C GLU A 68 -10.28 -0.38 -7.15
N PHE A 69 -11.35 0.36 -7.31
CA PHE A 69 -12.13 0.94 -6.21
C PHE A 69 -13.54 0.38 -6.22
N GLU A 70 -14.06 0.02 -5.05
CA GLU A 70 -15.48 -0.30 -4.90
C GLU A 70 -16.28 0.97 -4.62
N ILE A 71 -17.38 1.13 -5.35
CA ILE A 71 -18.42 2.12 -5.10
C ILE A 71 -19.55 1.41 -4.37
N LEU A 72 -19.89 1.90 -3.19
CA LEU A 72 -20.83 1.26 -2.29
C LEU A 72 -21.96 2.23 -1.99
N ILE A 73 -23.21 1.82 -2.19
CA ILE A 73 -24.41 2.60 -1.87
C ILE A 73 -25.21 1.90 -0.78
N GLY A 74 -25.59 2.62 0.24
CA GLY A 74 -26.38 2.07 1.32
C GLY A 74 -27.02 3.11 2.22
N ALA A 75 -27.81 2.63 3.20
CA ALA A 75 -28.41 3.46 4.24
C ALA A 75 -27.41 3.75 5.37
N SER A 76 -26.37 2.93 5.50
CA SER A 76 -25.28 3.12 6.47
C SER A 76 -24.02 2.37 6.03
N SER A 77 -22.91 2.60 6.73
CA SER A 77 -21.66 1.86 6.48
C SER A 77 -21.77 0.34 6.70
N ARG A 78 -22.80 -0.13 7.39
CA ARG A 78 -23.05 -1.56 7.65
C ARG A 78 -24.19 -2.12 6.82
N ASP A 79 -25.01 -1.26 6.25
CA ASP A 79 -26.15 -1.63 5.40
C ASP A 79 -25.92 -1.12 3.99
N ILE A 80 -25.17 -1.93 3.22
CA ILE A 80 -24.80 -1.66 1.83
C ILE A 80 -25.74 -2.44 0.91
N ALA A 81 -26.53 -1.72 0.12
CA ALA A 81 -27.52 -2.28 -0.79
C ALA A 81 -26.95 -2.54 -2.20
N LEU A 82 -26.05 -1.68 -2.70
CA LEU A 82 -25.49 -1.78 -4.04
C LEU A 82 -23.96 -1.71 -3.97
N ARG A 83 -23.31 -2.45 -4.87
CA ARG A 83 -21.86 -2.47 -5.04
C ARG A 83 -21.52 -2.49 -6.53
N ASP A 84 -20.48 -1.74 -6.88
CA ASP A 84 -19.87 -1.79 -8.20
C ASP A 84 -18.37 -1.52 -8.08
N THR A 85 -17.59 -1.91 -9.09
CA THR A 85 -16.14 -1.70 -9.10
C THR A 85 -15.76 -0.81 -10.29
N VAL A 86 -14.91 0.16 -10.03
CA VAL A 86 -14.35 1.04 -11.06
C VAL A 86 -12.83 0.96 -11.02
N THR A 87 -12.21 0.93 -12.21
CA THR A 87 -10.75 1.04 -12.34
C THR A 87 -10.39 2.50 -12.52
N VAL A 88 -9.45 2.97 -11.71
CA VAL A 88 -8.93 4.34 -11.78
C VAL A 88 -7.45 4.27 -12.14
N GLU A 89 -7.03 5.07 -13.11
CA GLU A 89 -5.63 5.23 -13.51
C GLU A 89 -5.08 6.55 -12.96
N SER A 90 -4.01 6.47 -12.18
CA SER A 90 -3.31 7.65 -11.70
C SER A 90 -2.48 8.27 -12.83
N THR A 91 -2.59 9.58 -12.97
CA THR A 91 -1.73 10.36 -13.87
C THR A 91 -0.45 10.86 -13.21
N VAL A 92 -0.32 10.66 -11.91
CA VAL A 92 0.82 11.12 -11.10
C VAL A 92 1.70 9.94 -10.75
N LYS A 93 2.97 10.00 -11.11
CA LYS A 93 4.00 9.06 -10.66
C LYS A 93 4.79 9.74 -9.54
N ILE A 94 4.70 9.19 -8.34
CA ILE A 94 5.50 9.65 -7.21
C ILE A 94 6.86 8.96 -7.28
N PRO A 95 7.96 9.73 -7.37
CA PRO A 95 9.29 9.14 -7.29
C PRO A 95 9.50 8.55 -5.90
N PHE A 96 9.95 7.32 -5.84
CA PHE A 96 10.28 6.70 -4.57
C PHE A 96 11.59 7.28 -4.03
N HIS A 97 11.57 7.80 -2.82
CA HIS A 97 12.76 8.31 -2.14
C HIS A 97 13.44 7.19 -1.35
N TYR A 98 14.60 6.77 -1.81
CA TYR A 98 15.43 5.82 -1.08
C TYR A 98 16.12 6.53 0.08
N THR A 99 16.04 5.93 1.25
CA THR A 99 16.73 6.38 2.47
C THR A 99 17.52 5.22 3.05
N THR A 100 18.37 5.49 4.01
CA THR A 100 19.08 4.42 4.76
C THR A 100 18.14 3.52 5.55
N ASP A 101 16.91 3.99 5.80
CA ASP A 101 15.86 3.26 6.50
C ASP A 101 14.90 2.52 5.55
N THR A 102 15.04 2.71 4.22
CA THR A 102 14.29 1.94 3.22
C THR A 102 14.55 0.46 3.43
N THR A 103 13.49 -0.34 3.49
CA THR A 103 13.62 -1.77 3.73
C THR A 103 14.09 -2.53 2.50
N MET A 104 14.74 -3.65 2.71
CA MET A 104 15.13 -4.54 1.60
C MET A 104 13.89 -5.03 0.83
N GLY A 105 12.76 -5.23 1.51
CA GLY A 105 11.49 -5.59 0.87
C GLY A 105 11.01 -4.53 -0.13
N ASP A 106 11.08 -3.25 0.24
CA ASP A 106 10.72 -2.14 -0.66
C ASP A 106 11.62 -2.10 -1.91
N ILE A 107 12.90 -2.43 -1.73
CA ILE A 107 13.87 -2.47 -2.82
C ILE A 107 13.63 -3.68 -3.71
N MET A 108 13.39 -4.85 -3.13
CA MET A 108 13.12 -6.10 -3.87
C MET A 108 11.85 -5.99 -4.73
N SER A 109 10.87 -5.21 -4.29
CA SER A 109 9.66 -4.92 -5.06
C SER A 109 9.91 -4.05 -6.31
N ARG A 110 11.13 -3.46 -6.46
CA ARG A 110 11.54 -2.59 -7.56
C ARG A 110 12.73 -3.19 -8.30
N PRO A 111 12.54 -3.81 -9.49
CA PRO A 111 13.59 -4.56 -10.18
C PRO A 111 14.86 -3.78 -10.49
N GLU A 112 14.73 -2.48 -10.79
CA GLU A 112 15.90 -1.63 -11.10
C GLU A 112 16.74 -1.34 -9.84
N ALA A 113 16.09 -0.99 -8.73
CA ALA A 113 16.77 -0.77 -7.46
C ALA A 113 17.40 -2.06 -6.94
N TRP A 114 16.70 -3.19 -7.07
CA TRP A 114 17.21 -4.50 -6.67
C TRP A 114 18.48 -4.89 -7.40
N LYS A 115 18.56 -4.66 -8.73
CA LYS A 115 19.79 -4.90 -9.51
C LYS A 115 20.98 -4.10 -9.01
N LEU A 116 20.77 -2.84 -8.63
CA LEU A 116 21.84 -2.01 -8.06
C LEU A 116 22.34 -2.58 -6.73
N VAL A 117 21.43 -2.90 -5.82
CA VAL A 117 21.76 -3.47 -4.51
C VAL A 117 22.48 -4.81 -4.66
N GLN A 118 22.01 -5.69 -5.55
CA GLN A 118 22.70 -6.96 -5.85
C GLN A 118 24.13 -6.72 -6.35
N SER A 119 24.36 -5.71 -7.20
CA SER A 119 25.69 -5.40 -7.70
C SER A 119 26.66 -4.94 -6.61
N VAL A 120 26.15 -4.24 -5.59
CA VAL A 120 26.94 -3.79 -4.43
C VAL A 120 27.21 -4.96 -3.48
N LEU A 121 26.18 -5.74 -3.16
CA LEU A 121 26.29 -6.89 -2.27
C LEU A 121 27.24 -7.95 -2.84
N SER A 122 27.19 -8.22 -4.14
CA SER A 122 28.08 -9.19 -4.79
C SER A 122 29.55 -8.76 -4.77
N LYS A 123 29.84 -7.47 -4.79
CA LYS A 123 31.20 -6.93 -4.70
C LYS A 123 31.74 -6.88 -3.28
N GLY A 124 30.89 -6.64 -2.28
CA GLY A 124 31.32 -6.45 -0.89
C GLY A 124 31.22 -7.69 0.00
N MET A 125 30.15 -8.48 -0.14
CA MET A 125 29.83 -9.54 0.82
C MET A 125 30.24 -10.95 0.35
N PHE A 126 30.38 -11.15 -0.98
CA PHE A 126 30.72 -12.43 -1.57
C PHE A 126 32.05 -12.40 -2.37
N GLY A 127 32.74 -11.25 -2.40
CA GLY A 127 33.96 -11.07 -3.20
C GLY A 127 35.27 -11.52 -2.54
N GLN A 128 35.27 -11.84 -1.26
CA GLN A 128 36.42 -12.51 -0.58
C GLN A 128 35.88 -13.72 0.14
N GLY A 129 36.33 -14.91 -0.27
CA GLY A 129 35.97 -16.19 0.30
C GLY A 129 36.12 -16.21 1.82
N SER A 130 35.04 -15.96 2.51
CA SER A 130 34.91 -16.43 3.86
C SER A 130 34.68 -17.91 3.74
N GLU A 131 35.72 -18.71 4.04
CA GLU A 131 35.52 -20.09 4.46
C GLU A 131 34.47 -20.05 5.56
N VAL A 132 33.24 -20.48 5.21
CA VAL A 132 32.18 -20.70 6.18
C VAL A 132 32.72 -21.77 7.10
N ASN A 133 33.20 -21.36 8.26
CA ASN A 133 33.56 -22.24 9.32
C ASN A 133 32.35 -23.15 9.58
N GLU A 134 32.47 -24.43 9.36
CA GLU A 134 31.48 -25.47 9.63
C GLU A 134 31.24 -25.56 11.14
N GLY A 135 30.70 -24.53 11.71
CA GLY A 135 30.24 -24.46 13.09
C GLY A 135 28.78 -24.89 13.18
N GLY A 136 28.57 -26.20 13.37
CA GLY A 136 27.39 -26.76 13.96
C GLY A 136 26.08 -26.68 13.19
N ASP A 137 25.61 -27.82 12.69
CA ASP A 137 24.26 -28.04 12.12
C ASP A 137 23.10 -27.57 13.06
N ALA A 138 23.34 -27.42 14.34
CA ALA A 138 22.34 -26.97 15.32
C ALA A 138 21.90 -25.50 15.17
N ALA A 139 22.72 -24.64 14.57
CA ALA A 139 22.34 -23.23 14.36
C ALA A 139 21.55 -23.02 13.08
N LYS A 140 21.65 -23.93 12.12
CA LYS A 140 20.90 -23.89 10.86
C LYS A 140 19.45 -24.36 11.02
N GLU A 141 19.17 -25.23 11.99
CA GLU A 141 17.81 -25.72 12.26
C GLU A 141 16.94 -24.75 13.06
N ALA A 142 17.53 -23.73 13.70
CA ALA A 142 16.80 -22.85 14.62
C ALA A 142 16.01 -21.73 13.95
N ILE A 143 16.30 -21.40 12.68
CA ILE A 143 15.64 -20.31 11.97
C ILE A 143 15.05 -20.84 10.67
N SER A 144 13.74 -20.87 10.57
CA SER A 144 13.07 -21.30 9.33
C SER A 144 13.39 -20.38 8.18
N ASP A 145 13.37 -20.89 6.94
CA ASP A 145 13.57 -20.10 5.73
C ASP A 145 12.57 -18.92 5.66
N GLU A 146 11.37 -19.10 6.19
CA GLU A 146 10.36 -18.06 6.29
C GLU A 146 10.78 -16.94 7.24
N MET A 147 11.41 -17.26 8.37
CA MET A 147 11.90 -16.26 9.32
C MET A 147 13.08 -15.48 8.72
N ASN A 148 13.99 -16.16 8.01
CA ASN A 148 15.09 -15.50 7.29
C ASN A 148 14.57 -14.57 6.20
N ALA A 149 13.58 -15.00 5.43
CA ALA A 149 12.94 -14.18 4.41
C ALA A 149 12.24 -12.96 5.02
N ALA A 150 11.53 -13.13 6.13
CA ALA A 150 10.89 -12.05 6.86
C ALA A 150 11.93 -11.06 7.44
N MET A 151 13.01 -11.55 8.03
CA MET A 151 14.10 -10.70 8.54
C MET A 151 14.71 -9.86 7.41
N LEU A 152 14.98 -10.46 6.25
CA LEU A 152 15.50 -9.74 5.09
C LEU A 152 14.50 -8.71 4.58
N GLN A 153 13.23 -9.05 4.50
CA GLN A 153 12.19 -8.16 4.01
C GLN A 153 12.09 -6.86 4.82
N TYR A 154 12.20 -6.94 6.14
CA TYR A 154 12.09 -5.79 7.03
C TYR A 154 13.44 -5.15 7.40
N MET A 155 14.56 -5.70 6.92
CA MET A 155 15.88 -5.15 7.18
C MET A 155 16.06 -3.82 6.45
N PRO A 156 16.41 -2.70 7.14
CA PRO A 156 16.72 -1.44 6.49
C PRO A 156 18.07 -1.53 5.75
N LEU A 157 18.25 -0.70 4.71
CA LEU A 157 19.50 -0.62 3.92
C LEU A 157 20.76 -0.41 4.78
N ARG A 158 20.64 0.29 5.90
CA ARG A 158 21.75 0.48 6.84
C ARG A 158 22.16 -0.82 7.58
N GLY A 159 21.29 -1.82 7.62
CA GLY A 159 21.54 -3.07 8.34
C GLY A 159 22.84 -3.76 7.94
N PRO A 160 23.09 -4.06 6.67
CA PRO A 160 24.34 -4.68 6.20
C PRO A 160 25.58 -3.89 6.58
N VAL A 161 25.51 -2.56 6.61
CA VAL A 161 26.64 -1.70 7.04
C VAL A 161 26.93 -1.86 8.54
N SER A 162 25.89 -1.95 9.36
CA SER A 162 26.03 -2.09 10.81
C SER A 162 26.56 -3.46 11.23
N PHE A 163 26.36 -4.50 10.44
CA PHE A 163 26.85 -5.86 10.71
C PHE A 163 28.26 -6.13 10.14
N GLY A 164 28.98 -5.10 9.69
CA GLY A 164 30.36 -5.25 9.24
C GLY A 164 30.53 -5.92 7.87
N GLY A 165 29.51 -5.87 7.03
CA GLY A 165 29.46 -6.52 5.71
C GLY A 165 30.33 -5.88 4.62
N GLY A 166 31.38 -5.13 4.95
CA GLY A 166 32.30 -4.55 3.97
C GLY A 166 31.71 -3.43 3.08
N VAL A 167 30.47 -3.04 3.32
CA VAL A 167 29.79 -1.95 2.62
C VAL A 167 29.90 -0.67 3.45
N SER A 168 30.40 0.41 2.89
CA SER A 168 30.49 1.70 3.59
C SER A 168 29.20 2.50 3.46
N MET A 169 28.94 3.40 4.43
CA MET A 169 27.81 4.35 4.33
C MET A 169 27.86 5.21 3.07
N ALA A 170 29.05 5.46 2.52
CA ALA A 170 29.23 6.20 1.27
C ALA A 170 28.75 5.42 0.04
N ASP A 171 28.70 4.09 0.10
CA ASP A 171 28.20 3.23 -0.97
C ASP A 171 26.68 3.15 -0.98
N VAL A 172 26.04 3.42 0.16
CA VAL A 172 24.57 3.42 0.32
C VAL A 172 23.94 4.78 -0.03
N GLN A 173 24.75 5.86 -0.03
CA GLN A 173 24.27 7.24 -0.32
C GLN A 173 24.43 7.65 -1.80
N LYS A 174 24.95 6.79 -2.66
CA LYS A 174 25.03 6.99 -4.12
C LYS A 174 23.81 6.41 -4.81
#